data_536eaa204a68b6fd7747ac2e972707d5
#
_entry.id   536eaa204a68b6fd7747ac2e972707d5
#
_cell.length_a   1.000
_cell.length_b   1.000
_cell.length_c   1.000
_cell.angle_alpha   90.00
_cell.angle_beta   90.00
_cell.angle_gamma   90.00
#
_symmetry.space_group_name_H-M   'P 1'
#
loop_
_entity.id
_entity.type
_entity.pdbx_description
1 polymer ?
#
loop_
_entity_poly.entity_id
_entity_poly.type
_entity_poly.pdbx_seq_one_letter_code
_entity_poly.pdbx_strand_id
1 'polypeptide(L)'
;MEELNKKILNVAQELSLDVTISNNILATIENLSDLLKGVCLDNLDMVKGSICNVYITLVVGNELDSKVDLDKIYTIMREFRKVSKKPCESKLIIIEQIAKLINFIVGVQNYKKLVASGIIDVLLTVCDYYSIEILDCVRIE
;
A
#
# COMPACT_ATOMS: atom_id res chain seq x y z
N MET A 1 5.81 -8.54 8.98
CA MET A 1 4.60 -8.26 8.18
C MET A 1 3.60 -9.42 8.15
N GLU A 2 4.07 -10.65 8.26
CA GLU A 2 3.18 -11.82 8.23
C GLU A 2 2.14 -11.80 9.35
N GLU A 3 2.55 -11.49 10.57
CA GLU A 3 1.61 -11.40 11.70
C GLU A 3 0.60 -10.27 11.52
N LEU A 4 1.05 -9.11 11.00
CA LEU A 4 0.16 -7.98 10.71
C LEU A 4 -0.87 -8.38 9.65
N ASN A 5 -0.43 -9.06 8.60
CA ASN A 5 -1.32 -9.50 7.53
C ASN A 5 -2.40 -10.45 8.06
N LYS A 6 -2.02 -11.38 8.95
CA LYS A 6 -2.98 -12.29 9.60
C LYS A 6 -3.99 -11.54 10.46
N LYS A 7 -3.54 -10.53 11.22
CA LYS A 7 -4.43 -9.71 12.05
C LYS A 7 -5.45 -8.96 11.19
N ILE A 8 -5.00 -8.39 10.08
CA ILE A 8 -5.88 -7.67 9.14
C ILE A 8 -6.96 -8.62 8.63
N LEU A 9 -6.57 -9.80 8.15
CA LEU A 9 -7.52 -10.78 7.62
C LEU A 9 -8.49 -11.28 8.68
N ASN A 10 -8.03 -11.50 9.91
CA ASN A 10 -8.89 -11.93 11.01
C ASN A 10 -9.94 -10.88 11.35
N VAL A 11 -9.54 -9.60 11.43
CA VAL A 11 -10.47 -8.51 11.70
C VAL A 11 -11.50 -8.38 10.58
N ALA A 12 -11.07 -8.44 9.32
CA ALA A 12 -11.98 -8.40 8.17
C ALA A 12 -12.99 -9.53 8.23
N GLN A 13 -12.55 -10.74 8.59
CA GLN A 13 -13.43 -11.91 8.71
C GLN A 13 -14.41 -11.77 9.88
N GLU A 14 -13.94 -11.30 11.04
CA GLU A 14 -14.79 -11.08 12.21
C GLU A 14 -15.88 -10.03 11.94
N LEU A 15 -15.56 -9.00 11.19
CA LEU A 15 -16.53 -7.97 10.82
C LEU A 15 -17.47 -8.42 9.72
N SER A 16 -17.28 -9.64 9.19
CA SER A 16 -18.09 -10.21 8.10
C SER A 16 -18.23 -9.25 6.93
N LEU A 17 -17.10 -8.61 6.55
CA LEU A 17 -17.08 -7.64 5.46
C LEU A 17 -17.38 -8.35 4.14
N ASP A 18 -18.51 -8.02 3.54
CA ASP A 18 -18.90 -8.51 2.22
C ASP A 18 -18.21 -7.63 1.18
N VAL A 19 -16.95 -7.93 0.90
CA VAL A 19 -16.11 -7.14 0.00
C VAL A 19 -15.90 -7.90 -1.30
N THR A 20 -16.30 -7.29 -2.41
CA THR A 20 -15.99 -7.82 -3.75
C THR A 20 -14.63 -7.30 -4.19
N ILE A 21 -14.00 -8.00 -5.14
CA ILE A 21 -12.73 -7.55 -5.74
C ILE A 21 -12.89 -6.15 -6.34
N SER A 22 -13.97 -5.91 -7.08
CA SER A 22 -14.23 -4.61 -7.70
C SER A 22 -14.33 -3.49 -6.68
N ASN A 23 -15.08 -3.68 -5.60
CA ASN A 23 -15.23 -2.68 -4.55
C ASN A 23 -13.91 -2.44 -3.81
N ASN A 24 -13.12 -3.49 -3.61
CA ASN A 24 -11.82 -3.37 -2.97
C ASN A 24 -10.82 -2.60 -3.84
N ILE A 25 -10.85 -2.83 -5.16
CA ILE A 25 -10.02 -2.08 -6.11
C ILE A 25 -10.39 -0.60 -6.09
N LEU A 26 -11.69 -0.27 -6.08
CA LEU A 26 -12.14 1.12 -5.97
C LEU A 26 -11.66 1.76 -4.67
N ALA A 27 -11.74 1.05 -3.56
CA ALA A 27 -11.25 1.53 -2.27
C ALA A 27 -9.74 1.77 -2.31
N THR A 28 -8.97 0.89 -2.94
CA THR A 28 -7.53 1.06 -3.10
C THR A 28 -7.22 2.32 -3.91
N ILE A 29 -7.94 2.56 -5.00
CA ILE A 29 -7.77 3.76 -5.83
C ILE A 29 -8.09 5.02 -5.01
N GLU A 30 -9.18 5.03 -4.26
CA GLU A 30 -9.55 6.15 -3.40
C GLU A 30 -8.48 6.41 -2.33
N ASN A 31 -7.97 5.36 -1.69
CA ASN A 31 -6.95 5.47 -0.66
C ASN A 31 -5.62 5.96 -1.23
N LEU A 32 -5.24 5.51 -2.43
CA LEU A 32 -4.05 6.03 -3.11
C LEU A 32 -4.23 7.50 -3.51
N SER A 33 -5.43 7.91 -3.88
CA SER A 33 -5.74 9.31 -4.18
C SER A 33 -5.61 10.18 -2.93
N ASP A 34 -6.06 9.69 -1.79
CA ASP A 34 -5.87 10.37 -0.50
C ASP A 34 -4.39 10.46 -0.12
N LEU A 35 -3.61 9.41 -0.39
CA LEU A 35 -2.16 9.42 -0.20
C LEU A 35 -1.51 10.49 -1.06
N LEU A 36 -1.88 10.57 -2.33
CA LEU A 36 -1.40 11.59 -3.25
C LEU A 36 -1.66 12.99 -2.69
N LYS A 37 -2.89 13.23 -2.24
CA LYS A 37 -3.27 14.51 -1.65
C LYS A 37 -2.46 14.82 -0.39
N GLY A 38 -2.28 13.85 0.48
CA GLY A 38 -1.49 14.00 1.71
C GLY A 38 -0.04 14.38 1.42
N VAL A 39 0.57 13.74 0.41
CA VAL A 39 1.93 14.06 -0.02
C VAL A 39 1.99 15.48 -0.61
N CYS A 40 1.03 15.83 -1.47
CA CYS A 40 0.97 17.17 -2.06
C CYS A 40 0.89 18.27 -0.99
N LEU A 41 0.17 18.02 0.09
CA LEU A 41 -0.04 19.00 1.18
C LEU A 41 1.00 18.89 2.29
N ASP A 42 1.92 17.91 2.24
CA ASP A 42 2.82 17.56 3.34
C ASP A 42 2.09 17.38 4.66
N ASN A 43 0.89 16.80 4.60
CA ASN A 43 0.09 16.49 5.79
C ASN A 43 0.43 15.08 6.27
N LEU A 44 1.32 15.00 7.27
CA LEU A 44 1.84 13.72 7.75
C LEU A 44 0.75 12.81 8.32
N ASP A 45 -0.23 13.34 9.02
CA ASP A 45 -1.33 12.54 9.57
C ASP A 45 -2.17 11.92 8.44
N MET A 46 -2.46 12.69 7.39
CA MET A 46 -3.15 12.18 6.20
C MET A 46 -2.32 11.13 5.49
N VAL A 47 -1.02 11.35 5.36
CA VAL A 47 -0.10 10.38 4.74
C VAL A 47 -0.12 9.06 5.51
N LYS A 48 0.04 9.10 6.83
CA LYS A 48 0.03 7.89 7.66
C LYS A 48 -1.31 7.14 7.58
N GLY A 49 -2.42 7.87 7.68
CA GLY A 49 -3.74 7.28 7.56
C GLY A 49 -3.98 6.63 6.21
N SER A 50 -3.52 7.28 5.14
CA SER A 50 -3.66 6.74 3.78
C SER A 50 -2.77 5.51 3.57
N ILE A 51 -1.54 5.51 4.09
CA ILE A 51 -0.67 4.32 4.05
C ILE A 51 -1.36 3.15 4.74
N CYS A 52 -1.93 3.38 5.91
CA CYS A 52 -2.69 2.37 6.64
C CYS A 52 -3.82 1.80 5.79
N ASN A 53 -4.64 2.66 5.22
CA ASN A 53 -5.81 2.26 4.44
C ASN A 53 -5.43 1.53 3.15
N VAL A 54 -4.39 2.02 2.45
CA VAL A 54 -3.89 1.35 1.23
C VAL A 54 -3.38 -0.05 1.58
N TYR A 55 -2.62 -0.18 2.66
CA TYR A 55 -2.07 -1.48 3.04
C TYR A 55 -3.17 -2.47 3.42
N ILE A 56 -4.17 -2.02 4.19
CA ILE A 56 -5.30 -2.87 4.57
C ILE A 56 -6.07 -3.34 3.32
N THR A 57 -6.37 -2.45 2.39
CA THR A 57 -7.09 -2.84 1.17
C THR A 57 -6.24 -3.76 0.30
N LEU A 58 -4.93 -3.60 0.28
CA LEU A 58 -4.04 -4.52 -0.43
C LEU A 58 -4.10 -5.93 0.17
N VAL A 59 -4.01 -6.06 1.50
CA VAL A 59 -4.04 -7.37 2.16
C VAL A 59 -5.37 -8.07 1.91
N VAL A 60 -6.47 -7.37 2.08
CA VAL A 60 -7.81 -7.93 1.85
C VAL A 60 -8.00 -8.28 0.37
N GLY A 61 -7.65 -7.38 -0.53
CA GLY A 61 -7.79 -7.62 -1.98
C GLY A 61 -6.93 -8.77 -2.48
N ASN A 62 -5.71 -8.88 -1.97
CA ASN A 62 -4.82 -9.99 -2.29
C ASN A 62 -5.43 -11.34 -1.90
N GLU A 63 -6.04 -11.42 -0.72
CA GLU A 63 -6.72 -12.65 -0.27
C GLU A 63 -7.90 -13.00 -1.17
N LEU A 64 -8.62 -12.01 -1.68
CA LEU A 64 -9.77 -12.22 -2.55
C LEU A 64 -9.40 -12.61 -3.98
N ASP A 65 -8.22 -12.23 -4.44
CA ASP A 65 -7.85 -12.37 -5.86
C ASP A 65 -6.67 -13.33 -6.05
N SER A 66 -5.46 -12.83 -5.91
CA SER A 66 -4.28 -13.53 -6.43
C SER A 66 -3.51 -14.32 -5.38
N LYS A 67 -3.71 -14.05 -4.10
CA LYS A 67 -3.02 -14.72 -2.99
C LYS A 67 -1.50 -14.79 -3.16
N VAL A 68 -0.89 -13.70 -3.65
CA VAL A 68 0.57 -13.61 -3.72
C VAL A 68 1.15 -13.47 -2.31
N ASP A 69 2.39 -13.86 -2.13
CA ASP A 69 3.08 -13.76 -0.83
C ASP A 69 3.54 -12.33 -0.58
N LEU A 70 2.68 -11.53 0.07
CA LEU A 70 2.95 -10.12 0.36
C LEU A 70 4.14 -9.94 1.30
N ASP A 71 4.30 -10.82 2.28
CA ASP A 71 5.42 -10.76 3.22
C ASP A 71 6.75 -10.92 2.49
N LYS A 72 6.82 -11.88 1.56
CA LYS A 72 8.02 -12.10 0.75
C LYS A 72 8.33 -10.88 -0.12
N ILE A 73 7.33 -10.32 -0.77
CA ILE A 73 7.51 -9.12 -1.61
C ILE A 73 8.04 -7.95 -0.76
N TYR A 74 7.42 -7.71 0.39
CA TYR A 74 7.84 -6.66 1.31
C TYR A 74 9.29 -6.86 1.75
N THR A 75 9.63 -8.06 2.19
CA THR A 75 10.97 -8.39 2.69
C THR A 75 12.03 -8.18 1.63
N ILE A 76 11.80 -8.68 0.41
CA ILE A 76 12.74 -8.52 -0.71
C ILE A 76 12.94 -7.04 -1.05
N MET A 77 11.86 -6.28 -1.14
CA MET A 77 11.94 -4.86 -1.47
C MET A 77 12.63 -4.05 -0.38
N ARG A 78 12.36 -4.38 0.89
CA ARG A 78 13.00 -3.70 2.02
C ARG A 78 14.50 -3.95 2.05
N GLU A 79 14.93 -5.19 1.85
CA GLU A 79 16.34 -5.55 1.79
C GLU A 79 17.03 -4.86 0.61
N PHE A 80 16.40 -4.86 -0.56
CA PHE A 80 16.95 -4.18 -1.73
C PHE A 80 17.18 -2.69 -1.47
N ARG A 81 16.25 -2.01 -0.81
CA ARG A 81 16.38 -0.58 -0.48
C ARG A 81 17.51 -0.31 0.50
N LYS A 82 17.73 -1.19 1.47
CA LYS A 82 18.84 -1.09 2.43
C LYS A 82 20.19 -1.21 1.73
N VAL A 83 20.30 -2.12 0.76
CA VAL A 83 21.55 -2.39 0.05
C VAL A 83 21.86 -1.32 -0.99
N SER A 84 20.86 -0.86 -1.73
CA SER A 84 21.06 0.07 -2.86
C SER A 84 21.48 1.47 -2.42
N LYS A 85 21.15 1.88 -1.20
CA LYS A 85 21.50 3.20 -0.65
C LYS A 85 21.13 4.37 -1.59
N LYS A 86 20.06 4.22 -2.36
CA LYS A 86 19.60 5.28 -3.24
C LYS A 86 19.12 6.47 -2.41
N PRO A 87 19.42 7.72 -2.85
CA PRO A 87 18.83 8.88 -2.19
C PRO A 87 17.30 8.85 -2.31
N CYS A 88 16.61 9.46 -1.35
CA CYS A 88 15.16 9.58 -1.41
C CYS A 88 14.74 10.31 -2.68
N GLU A 89 13.68 9.83 -3.30
CA GLU A 89 13.07 10.47 -4.45
C GLU A 89 12.56 11.86 -4.07
N SER A 90 12.54 12.78 -5.03
CA SER A 90 11.93 14.09 -4.81
C SER A 90 10.42 13.94 -4.65
N LYS A 91 9.79 14.91 -3.97
CA LYS A 91 8.35 14.95 -3.79
C LYS A 91 7.59 14.83 -5.11
N LEU A 92 8.05 15.56 -6.13
CA LEU A 92 7.41 15.55 -7.45
C LEU A 92 7.45 14.16 -8.10
N ILE A 93 8.59 13.47 -7.98
CA ILE A 93 8.73 12.11 -8.51
C ILE A 93 7.80 11.14 -7.76
N ILE A 94 7.69 11.29 -6.45
CA ILE A 94 6.78 10.46 -5.63
C ILE A 94 5.33 10.66 -6.07
N ILE A 95 4.91 11.90 -6.26
CA ILE A 95 3.57 12.23 -6.75
C ILE A 95 3.32 11.56 -8.11
N GLU A 96 4.28 11.65 -9.02
CA GLU A 96 4.19 11.01 -10.34
C GLU A 96 4.04 9.49 -10.22
N GLN A 97 4.82 8.86 -9.35
CA GLN A 97 4.75 7.41 -9.13
C GLN A 97 3.39 6.97 -8.59
N ILE A 98 2.82 7.72 -7.65
CA ILE A 98 1.48 7.41 -7.12
C ILE A 98 0.43 7.53 -8.24
N ALA A 99 0.49 8.59 -9.03
CA ALA A 99 -0.45 8.80 -10.13
C ALA A 99 -0.35 7.70 -11.19
N LYS A 100 0.86 7.28 -11.54
CA LYS A 100 1.09 6.19 -12.48
C LYS A 100 0.54 4.85 -11.96
N LEU A 101 0.72 4.59 -10.66
CA LEU A 101 0.18 3.38 -10.04
C LEU A 101 -1.34 3.37 -10.08
N ILE A 102 -1.99 4.49 -9.77
CA ILE A 102 -3.45 4.60 -9.86
C ILE A 102 -3.91 4.26 -11.27
N ASN A 103 -3.29 4.86 -12.28
CA ASN A 103 -3.62 4.61 -13.68
C ASN A 103 -3.45 3.13 -14.05
N PHE A 104 -2.37 2.51 -13.58
CA PHE A 104 -2.10 1.10 -13.83
C PHE A 104 -3.20 0.21 -13.22
N ILE A 105 -3.58 0.49 -11.96
CA ILE A 105 -4.62 -0.30 -11.27
C ILE A 105 -5.97 -0.14 -11.98
N VAL A 106 -6.33 1.07 -12.40
CA VAL A 106 -7.57 1.31 -13.16
C VAL A 106 -7.60 0.46 -14.43
N GLY A 107 -6.46 0.32 -15.11
CA GLY A 107 -6.38 -0.44 -16.33
C GLY A 107 -6.48 -1.95 -16.16
N VAL A 108 -5.82 -2.51 -15.13
CA VAL A 108 -5.73 -3.98 -14.96
C VAL A 108 -6.80 -4.56 -14.04
N GLN A 109 -7.26 -3.80 -13.04
CA GLN A 109 -8.33 -4.18 -12.11
C GLN A 109 -8.13 -5.54 -11.43
N ASN A 110 -6.92 -5.81 -10.94
CA ASN A 110 -6.59 -7.04 -10.20
C ASN A 110 -5.49 -6.77 -9.18
N TYR A 111 -5.18 -7.78 -8.35
CA TYR A 111 -4.10 -7.73 -7.35
C TYR A 111 -2.98 -8.73 -7.68
N LYS A 112 -2.72 -8.97 -8.95
CA LYS A 112 -1.62 -9.84 -9.35
C LYS A 112 -0.27 -9.25 -8.91
N LYS A 113 0.78 -10.05 -9.04
CA LYS A 113 2.11 -9.72 -8.52
C LYS A 113 2.60 -8.31 -8.89
N LEU A 114 2.37 -7.86 -10.13
CA LEU A 114 2.81 -6.53 -10.56
C LEU A 114 2.09 -5.41 -9.80
N VAL A 115 0.78 -5.55 -9.57
CA VAL A 115 0.01 -4.56 -8.82
C VAL A 115 0.42 -4.56 -7.35
N ALA A 116 0.48 -5.74 -6.72
CA ALA A 116 0.88 -5.86 -5.33
C ALA A 116 2.29 -5.31 -5.11
N SER A 117 3.23 -5.65 -5.98
CA SER A 117 4.60 -5.14 -5.93
C SER A 117 4.64 -3.62 -6.10
N GLY A 118 3.86 -3.09 -7.03
CA GLY A 118 3.78 -1.65 -7.27
C GLY A 118 3.23 -0.89 -6.07
N ILE A 119 2.19 -1.42 -5.43
CA ILE A 119 1.62 -0.81 -4.23
C ILE A 119 2.66 -0.80 -3.10
N ILE A 120 3.29 -1.93 -2.83
CA ILE A 120 4.31 -2.02 -1.77
C ILE A 120 5.47 -1.07 -2.06
N ASP A 121 5.94 -1.02 -3.31
CA ASP A 121 7.02 -0.13 -3.72
C ASP A 121 6.68 1.34 -3.47
N VAL A 122 5.50 1.78 -3.87
CA VAL A 122 5.04 3.15 -3.64
C VAL A 122 4.94 3.45 -2.14
N LEU A 123 4.36 2.54 -1.35
CA LEU A 123 4.27 2.73 0.10
C LEU A 123 5.64 2.87 0.74
N LEU A 124 6.61 2.02 0.35
CA LEU A 124 7.97 2.10 0.86
C LEU A 124 8.66 3.40 0.45
N THR A 125 8.44 3.86 -0.78
CA THR A 125 8.98 5.11 -1.28
C THR A 125 8.48 6.30 -0.45
N VAL A 126 7.18 6.35 -0.18
CA VAL A 126 6.58 7.40 0.67
C VAL A 126 7.11 7.31 2.10
N CYS A 127 7.19 6.10 2.65
CA CYS A 127 7.73 5.89 3.99
C CYS A 127 9.18 6.38 4.10
N ASP A 128 10.02 6.08 3.11
CA ASP A 128 11.42 6.53 3.12
C ASP A 128 11.51 8.05 3.04
N TYR A 129 10.64 8.69 2.24
CA TYR A 129 10.62 10.15 2.12
C TYR A 129 10.27 10.83 3.44
N TYR A 130 9.32 10.31 4.20
CA TYR A 130 8.90 10.88 5.47
C TYR A 130 9.61 10.27 6.68
N SER A 131 10.55 9.35 6.48
CA SER A 131 11.27 8.65 7.54
C SER A 131 10.35 7.93 8.53
N ILE A 132 9.37 7.22 7.99
CA ILE A 132 8.39 6.42 8.74
C ILE A 132 8.40 4.97 8.24
N GLU A 133 7.79 4.08 9.01
CA GLU A 133 7.65 2.66 8.65
C GLU A 133 6.17 2.32 8.46
N ILE A 134 5.87 1.34 7.58
CA ILE A 134 4.49 0.89 7.38
C ILE A 134 3.88 0.41 8.69
N LEU A 135 4.65 -0.33 9.50
CA LEU A 135 4.18 -0.85 10.79
C LEU A 135 3.76 0.26 11.76
N ASP A 136 4.37 1.45 11.65
CA ASP A 136 4.00 2.60 12.49
C ASP A 136 2.68 3.24 12.05
N CYS A 137 2.29 3.01 10.81
CA CYS A 137 1.07 3.58 10.23
C CYS A 137 -0.13 2.67 10.43
N VAL A 138 0.07 1.35 10.37
CA VAL A 138 -1.04 0.39 10.44
C VAL A 138 -1.31 0.02 11.89
N ARG A 139 -2.45 0.48 12.41
CA ARG A 139 -2.91 0.18 13.76
C ARG A 139 -4.25 -0.53 13.68
N ILE A 140 -4.29 -1.73 14.26
CA ILE A 140 -5.52 -2.51 14.36
C ILE A 140 -5.85 -2.60 15.84
N GLU A 141 -6.96 -2.01 16.21
CA GLU A 141 -7.47 -2.06 17.58
C GLU A 141 -8.44 -3.23 17.76
#